data_654620dacbe23fbdbe19b485d7931251
#
_entry.id   654620dacbe23fbdbe19b485d7931251
#
_cell.length_a   1.000
_cell.length_b   1.000
_cell.length_c   1.000
_cell.angle_alpha   90.00
_cell.angle_beta   90.00
_cell.angle_gamma   90.00
#
_symmetry.space_group_name_H-M   'P 1'
#
loop_
_entity.id
_entity.type
_entity.pdbx_description
1 polymer ?
#
loop_
_entity_poly.entity_id
_entity_poly.type
_entity_poly.pdbx_seq_one_letter_code
_entity_poly.pdbx_strand_id
1 'polypeptide(L)'
;MAEKFEEIAVVVDQSSLGNGIYDLTLKTDKIAKAAKAGQFVSVYSNDKSKLLPRPISLCGINRDDDTIRLVYRVTGEGTGTEEFSKLVRGDKVRILGPLGNGFTVQPGKKAFLIGGGIGVPPMLQLAKDINAGIDNAVCDMNIVMGYRDENTFLLDEFKEQAASFVATEDGSVGTKGNVIDAIKDNALEADVIYACGPMPMLRALKAYAAEHDMDCFVSMEERMACGIGACLACVCKTKDKDAHSNVNNKRICKEGPVFDAK
;
A
#
# COMPACT_ATOMS: atom_id res chain seq x y z
N MET A 1 11.39 -16.90 -4.55
CA MET A 1 10.06 -16.27 -4.69
C MET A 1 9.31 -16.53 -3.40
N ALA A 2 8.64 -15.53 -2.82
CA ALA A 2 7.77 -15.78 -1.67
C ALA A 2 6.69 -16.80 -2.04
N GLU A 3 6.37 -17.69 -1.11
CA GLU A 3 5.25 -18.64 -1.29
C GLU A 3 3.94 -17.89 -1.44
N LYS A 4 3.06 -18.40 -2.30
CA LYS A 4 1.75 -17.81 -2.59
C LYS A 4 0.69 -18.85 -2.27
N PHE A 5 -0.36 -18.42 -1.61
CA PHE A 5 -1.44 -19.29 -1.15
C PHE A 5 -2.77 -18.78 -1.69
N GLU A 6 -3.62 -19.70 -2.09
CA GLU A 6 -5.04 -19.43 -2.29
C GLU A 6 -5.78 -19.95 -1.05
N GLU A 7 -6.57 -19.08 -0.41
CA GLU A 7 -7.28 -19.39 0.82
C GLU A 7 -8.72 -18.88 0.77
N ILE A 8 -9.56 -19.54 1.54
CA ILE A 8 -10.89 -19.03 1.88
C ILE A 8 -10.76 -18.36 3.25
N ALA A 9 -10.55 -17.06 3.25
CA ALA A 9 -10.44 -16.25 4.45
C ALA A 9 -11.83 -16.01 5.06
N VAL A 10 -11.87 -15.81 6.37
CA VAL A 10 -13.09 -15.49 7.11
C VAL A 10 -13.03 -14.04 7.57
N VAL A 11 -14.12 -13.30 7.35
CA VAL A 11 -14.25 -11.92 7.85
C VAL A 11 -14.32 -11.93 9.36
N VAL A 12 -13.35 -11.28 10.00
CA VAL A 12 -13.29 -11.09 11.45
C VAL A 12 -14.03 -9.81 11.84
N ASP A 13 -13.80 -8.76 11.07
CA ASP A 13 -14.43 -7.45 11.28
C ASP A 13 -14.45 -6.65 9.99
N GLN A 14 -15.43 -5.74 9.88
CA GLN A 14 -15.47 -4.72 8.84
C GLN A 14 -16.15 -3.46 9.37
N SER A 15 -15.54 -2.32 9.10
CA SER A 15 -16.08 -1.01 9.43
C SER A 15 -15.90 0.00 8.30
N SER A 16 -16.73 1.05 8.30
CA SER A 16 -16.57 2.17 7.37
C SER A 16 -15.69 3.24 8.01
N LEU A 17 -14.71 3.71 7.26
CA LEU A 17 -13.84 4.85 7.63
C LEU A 17 -14.31 6.18 6.99
N GLY A 18 -15.52 6.19 6.43
CA GLY A 18 -16.07 7.36 5.72
C GLY A 18 -15.71 7.42 4.24
N ASN A 19 -16.44 8.25 3.48
CA ASN A 19 -16.17 8.54 2.06
C ASN A 19 -15.99 7.30 1.16
N GLY A 20 -16.73 6.20 1.45
CA GLY A 20 -16.64 4.95 0.70
C GLY A 20 -15.35 4.17 0.95
N ILE A 21 -14.63 4.46 2.03
CA ILE A 21 -13.44 3.72 2.48
C ILE A 21 -13.88 2.73 3.56
N TYR A 22 -13.42 1.49 3.43
CA TYR A 22 -13.73 0.40 4.34
C TYR A 22 -12.45 -0.25 4.87
N ASP A 23 -12.53 -0.67 6.11
CA ASP A 23 -11.51 -1.40 6.85
C ASP A 23 -12.00 -2.83 7.07
N LEU A 24 -11.30 -3.80 6.49
CA LEU A 24 -11.68 -5.21 6.48
C LEU A 24 -10.57 -6.06 7.08
N THR A 25 -10.88 -6.75 8.17
CA THR A 25 -9.98 -7.72 8.79
C THR A 25 -10.40 -9.14 8.43
N LEU A 26 -9.44 -9.90 7.88
CA LEU A 26 -9.62 -11.27 7.43
C LEU A 26 -8.75 -12.24 8.23
N LYS A 27 -9.33 -13.34 8.70
CA LYS A 27 -8.59 -14.47 9.25
C LYS A 27 -8.06 -15.31 8.09
N THR A 28 -6.75 -15.56 8.10
CA THR A 28 -6.05 -16.38 7.10
C THR A 28 -5.17 -17.40 7.83
N ASP A 29 -4.76 -18.47 7.18
CA ASP A 29 -3.87 -19.44 7.80
C ASP A 29 -2.40 -19.17 7.45
N LYS A 30 -2.09 -19.13 6.16
CA LYS A 30 -0.72 -19.05 5.65
C LYS A 30 -0.33 -17.65 5.20
N ILE A 31 -1.29 -16.88 4.67
CA ILE A 31 -1.00 -15.57 4.09
C ILE A 31 -0.49 -14.60 5.17
N ALA A 32 -1.10 -14.54 6.35
CA ALA A 32 -0.64 -13.67 7.44
C ALA A 32 0.80 -13.99 7.87
N LYS A 33 1.17 -15.28 7.93
CA LYS A 33 2.51 -15.73 8.32
C LYS A 33 3.59 -15.40 7.30
N ALA A 34 3.24 -15.44 6.00
CA ALA A 34 4.17 -15.23 4.89
C ALA A 34 4.26 -13.78 4.40
N ALA A 35 3.29 -12.93 4.77
CA ALA A 35 3.17 -11.58 4.25
C ALA A 35 4.20 -10.60 4.83
N LYS A 36 4.54 -9.57 4.02
CA LYS A 36 5.43 -8.46 4.35
C LYS A 36 4.81 -7.12 3.98
N ALA A 37 5.26 -6.04 4.63
CA ALA A 37 4.82 -4.67 4.32
C ALA A 37 5.08 -4.31 2.85
N GLY A 38 4.10 -3.67 2.22
CA GLY A 38 4.15 -3.29 0.80
C GLY A 38 3.66 -4.36 -0.17
N GLN A 39 3.37 -5.60 0.31
CA GLN A 39 2.69 -6.60 -0.49
C GLN A 39 1.16 -6.38 -0.52
N PHE A 40 0.49 -7.13 -1.37
CA PHE A 40 -0.96 -7.07 -1.54
C PHE A 40 -1.57 -8.48 -1.64
N VAL A 41 -2.88 -8.56 -1.60
CA VAL A 41 -3.66 -9.77 -1.91
C VAL A 41 -4.64 -9.50 -3.04
N SER A 42 -4.93 -10.50 -3.84
CA SER A 42 -6.05 -10.49 -4.78
C SER A 42 -7.30 -11.02 -4.10
N VAL A 43 -8.32 -10.19 -3.96
CA VAL A 43 -9.61 -10.53 -3.35
C VAL A 43 -10.61 -10.84 -4.46
N TYR A 44 -11.22 -12.01 -4.41
CA TYR A 44 -12.19 -12.48 -5.40
C TYR A 44 -13.61 -12.19 -4.96
N SER A 45 -14.41 -11.71 -5.90
CA SER A 45 -15.86 -11.56 -5.72
C SER A 45 -16.54 -12.92 -5.62
N ASN A 46 -17.58 -13.02 -4.80
CA ASN A 46 -18.48 -14.17 -4.77
C ASN A 46 -19.46 -14.14 -5.94
N ASP A 47 -19.69 -12.97 -6.52
CA ASP A 47 -20.49 -12.81 -7.75
C ASP A 47 -19.69 -13.27 -8.98
N LYS A 48 -20.11 -14.38 -9.56
CA LYS A 48 -19.46 -15.02 -10.72
C LYS A 48 -19.42 -14.16 -11.98
N SER A 49 -20.21 -13.09 -12.06
CA SER A 49 -20.16 -12.13 -13.17
C SER A 49 -18.94 -11.22 -13.09
N LYS A 50 -18.28 -11.09 -11.92
CA LYS A 50 -17.11 -10.27 -11.67
C LYS A 50 -15.83 -11.12 -11.75
N LEU A 51 -15.38 -11.38 -12.96
CA LEU A 51 -14.33 -12.36 -13.27
C LEU A 51 -12.94 -12.01 -12.69
N LEU A 52 -12.59 -10.73 -12.59
CA LEU A 52 -11.28 -10.31 -12.15
C LEU A 52 -11.25 -10.03 -10.65
N PRO A 53 -10.21 -10.49 -9.93
CA PRO A 53 -10.03 -10.15 -8.53
C PRO A 53 -9.63 -8.67 -8.36
N ARG A 54 -9.71 -8.18 -7.13
CA ARG A 54 -9.28 -6.83 -6.76
C ARG A 54 -7.97 -6.93 -5.99
N PRO A 55 -6.86 -6.37 -6.51
CA PRO A 55 -5.63 -6.24 -5.76
C PRO A 55 -5.83 -5.19 -4.67
N ILE A 56 -5.59 -5.58 -3.42
CA ILE A 56 -5.69 -4.69 -2.27
C ILE A 56 -4.43 -4.84 -1.43
N SER A 57 -3.77 -3.71 -1.16
CA SER A 57 -2.54 -3.67 -0.36
C SER A 57 -2.81 -4.04 1.10
N LEU A 58 -1.82 -4.67 1.72
CA LEU A 58 -1.88 -5.03 3.15
C LEU A 58 -1.67 -3.76 3.99
N CYS A 59 -2.68 -3.41 4.78
CA CYS A 59 -2.65 -2.33 5.75
C CYS A 59 -2.12 -2.81 7.11
N GLY A 60 -2.38 -4.05 7.45
CA GLY A 60 -1.96 -4.68 8.69
C GLY A 60 -1.72 -6.18 8.53
N ILE A 61 -0.75 -6.70 9.27
CA ILE A 61 -0.39 -8.12 9.33
C ILE A 61 -0.23 -8.47 10.81
N ASN A 62 -1.10 -9.32 11.33
CA ASN A 62 -0.99 -9.88 12.68
C ASN A 62 -0.73 -11.38 12.57
N ARG A 63 0.52 -11.77 12.86
CA ARG A 63 0.95 -13.18 12.75
C ARG A 63 0.52 -14.03 13.93
N ASP A 64 0.27 -13.40 15.07
CA ASP A 64 -0.15 -14.09 16.30
C ASP A 64 -1.62 -14.51 16.22
N ASP A 65 -2.44 -13.63 15.65
CA ASP A 65 -3.88 -13.88 15.46
C ASP A 65 -4.21 -14.45 14.06
N ASP A 66 -3.21 -14.70 13.22
CA ASP A 66 -3.38 -15.14 11.83
C ASP A 66 -4.33 -14.24 11.03
N THR A 67 -4.21 -12.93 11.16
CA THR A 67 -5.09 -11.99 10.46
C THR A 67 -4.31 -11.04 9.55
N ILE A 68 -4.97 -10.61 8.47
CA ILE A 68 -4.55 -9.49 7.63
C ILE A 68 -5.64 -8.41 7.64
N ARG A 69 -5.22 -7.16 7.55
CA ARG A 69 -6.10 -5.99 7.46
C ARG A 69 -5.96 -5.33 6.11
N LEU A 70 -7.09 -5.08 5.48
CA LEU A 70 -7.21 -4.48 4.16
C LEU A 70 -8.03 -3.20 4.29
N VAL A 71 -7.48 -2.07 3.83
CA VAL A 71 -8.26 -0.82 3.73
C VAL A 71 -8.39 -0.49 2.26
N TYR A 72 -9.62 -0.33 1.79
CA TYR A 72 -9.93 -0.15 0.39
C TYR A 72 -11.05 0.87 0.15
N ARG A 73 -11.09 1.40 -1.06
CA ARG A 73 -12.14 2.31 -1.51
C ARG A 73 -13.13 1.59 -2.42
N VAL A 74 -14.41 1.85 -2.24
CA VAL A 74 -15.45 1.47 -3.21
C VAL A 74 -15.28 2.30 -4.47
N THR A 75 -15.09 1.63 -5.62
CA THR A 75 -14.76 2.28 -6.89
C THR A 75 -15.96 2.58 -7.77
N GLY A 76 -17.15 2.28 -7.27
CA GLY A 76 -18.43 2.56 -7.96
C GLY A 76 -19.47 1.46 -7.78
N GLU A 77 -20.67 1.73 -8.22
CA GLU A 77 -21.80 0.80 -8.21
C GLU A 77 -21.52 -0.42 -9.11
N GLY A 78 -21.98 -1.60 -8.73
CA GLY A 78 -21.78 -2.85 -9.44
C GLY A 78 -20.36 -3.42 -9.40
N THR A 79 -19.41 -2.77 -8.69
CA THR A 79 -18.03 -3.23 -8.62
C THR A 79 -17.81 -4.31 -7.55
N GLY A 80 -16.68 -5.06 -7.63
CA GLY A 80 -16.31 -6.01 -6.58
C GLY A 80 -16.05 -5.34 -5.23
N THR A 81 -15.53 -4.11 -5.22
CA THR A 81 -15.31 -3.36 -3.98
C THR A 81 -16.62 -2.92 -3.32
N GLU A 82 -17.67 -2.67 -4.08
CA GLU A 82 -19.01 -2.45 -3.53
C GLU A 82 -19.59 -3.74 -2.91
N GLU A 83 -19.36 -4.89 -3.54
CA GLU A 83 -19.74 -6.17 -2.95
C GLU A 83 -19.00 -6.40 -1.62
N PHE A 84 -17.69 -6.15 -1.60
CA PHE A 84 -16.90 -6.31 -0.38
C PHE A 84 -17.39 -5.40 0.76
N SER A 85 -17.88 -4.20 0.46
CA SER A 85 -18.40 -3.28 1.48
C SER A 85 -19.66 -3.78 2.20
N LYS A 86 -20.28 -4.84 1.70
CA LYS A 86 -21.46 -5.50 2.28
C LYS A 86 -21.12 -6.75 3.10
N LEU A 87 -19.84 -7.13 3.15
CA LEU A 87 -19.39 -8.28 3.93
C LEU A 87 -19.60 -8.04 5.41
N VAL A 88 -19.96 -9.09 6.12
CA VAL A 88 -20.15 -9.08 7.57
C VAL A 88 -19.33 -10.16 8.25
N ARG A 89 -19.14 -10.04 9.56
CA ARG A 89 -18.40 -11.00 10.34
C ARG A 89 -18.91 -12.44 10.12
N GLY A 90 -17.98 -13.34 9.82
CA GLY A 90 -18.26 -14.75 9.53
C GLY A 90 -18.40 -15.07 8.05
N ASP A 91 -18.53 -14.07 7.17
CA ASP A 91 -18.53 -14.27 5.73
C ASP A 91 -17.19 -14.84 5.25
N LYS A 92 -17.26 -15.55 4.12
CA LYS A 92 -16.09 -16.19 3.51
C LYS A 92 -15.71 -15.49 2.23
N VAL A 93 -14.42 -15.21 2.07
CA VAL A 93 -13.86 -14.52 0.91
C VAL A 93 -12.67 -15.31 0.37
N ARG A 94 -12.66 -15.60 -0.92
CA ARG A 94 -11.51 -16.22 -1.58
C ARG A 94 -10.45 -15.17 -1.84
N ILE A 95 -9.23 -15.43 -1.39
CA ILE A 95 -8.08 -14.56 -1.59
C ILE A 95 -6.87 -15.33 -2.12
N LEU A 96 -6.01 -14.65 -2.86
CA LEU A 96 -4.72 -15.16 -3.34
C LEU A 96 -3.62 -14.21 -2.85
N GLY A 97 -2.62 -14.72 -2.16
CA GLY A 97 -1.51 -13.92 -1.64
C GLY A 97 -0.50 -14.70 -0.81
N PRO A 98 0.48 -14.01 -0.19
CA PRO A 98 0.82 -12.61 -0.47
C PRO A 98 1.41 -12.46 -1.87
N LEU A 99 1.16 -11.32 -2.52
CA LEU A 99 1.58 -11.04 -3.89
C LEU A 99 2.55 -9.85 -3.95
N GLY A 100 3.40 -9.87 -4.96
CA GLY A 100 4.41 -8.83 -5.19
C GLY A 100 5.57 -8.88 -4.19
N ASN A 101 6.43 -7.88 -4.29
CA ASN A 101 7.58 -7.67 -3.42
C ASN A 101 7.30 -6.49 -2.49
N GLY A 102 7.60 -6.65 -1.20
CA GLY A 102 7.44 -5.59 -0.21
C GLY A 102 8.54 -4.53 -0.25
N PHE A 103 8.46 -3.58 0.65
CA PHE A 103 9.54 -2.60 0.87
C PHE A 103 10.76 -3.28 1.47
N THR A 104 11.93 -2.85 1.01
CA THR A 104 13.22 -3.16 1.66
C THR A 104 13.72 -1.88 2.32
N VAL A 105 13.70 -1.85 3.65
CA VAL A 105 14.12 -0.68 4.42
C VAL A 105 15.64 -0.61 4.48
N GLN A 106 16.20 0.59 4.30
CA GLN A 106 17.63 0.85 4.44
C GLN A 106 17.93 1.17 5.91
N PRO A 107 18.64 0.29 6.65
CA PRO A 107 18.90 0.50 8.07
C PRO A 107 19.75 1.74 8.33
N GLY A 108 19.48 2.44 9.44
CA GLY A 108 20.26 3.59 9.89
C GLY A 108 20.07 4.89 9.11
N LYS A 109 19.17 4.90 8.13
CA LYS A 109 18.78 6.11 7.37
C LYS A 109 17.64 6.85 8.07
N LYS A 110 17.54 8.17 7.80
CA LYS A 110 16.29 8.90 8.08
C LYS A 110 15.34 8.69 6.93
N ALA A 111 14.11 8.27 7.21
CA ALA A 111 13.13 7.93 6.19
C ALA A 111 11.91 8.86 6.19
N PHE A 112 11.44 9.22 5.01
CA PHE A 112 10.07 9.65 4.83
C PHE A 112 9.18 8.45 4.46
N LEU A 113 8.14 8.21 5.26
CA LEU A 113 7.03 7.32 4.91
C LEU A 113 5.88 8.16 4.39
N ILE A 114 5.62 8.09 3.09
CA ILE A 114 4.66 8.99 2.43
C ILE A 114 3.50 8.20 1.85
N GLY A 115 2.29 8.52 2.30
CA GLY A 115 1.05 7.95 1.76
C GLY A 115 0.15 9.00 1.16
N GLY A 116 -0.53 8.70 0.05
CA GLY A 116 -1.52 9.61 -0.54
C GLY A 116 -2.84 8.92 -0.90
N GLY A 117 -3.96 9.45 -0.42
CA GLY A 117 -5.28 8.87 -0.67
C GLY A 117 -5.35 7.39 -0.27
N ILE A 118 -5.75 6.52 -1.17
CA ILE A 118 -5.83 5.07 -0.86
C ILE A 118 -4.45 4.38 -0.81
N GLY A 119 -3.36 5.09 -1.08
CA GLY A 119 -2.00 4.62 -0.82
C GLY A 119 -1.51 4.81 0.63
N VAL A 120 -2.30 5.44 1.49
CA VAL A 120 -2.02 5.59 2.94
C VAL A 120 -1.96 4.24 3.67
N PRO A 121 -2.91 3.30 3.49
CA PRO A 121 -2.96 2.06 4.26
C PRO A 121 -1.69 1.20 4.25
N PRO A 122 -1.02 0.91 3.13
CA PRO A 122 0.18 0.07 3.14
C PRO A 122 1.37 0.67 3.89
N MET A 123 1.39 2.00 4.07
CA MET A 123 2.44 2.67 4.84
C MET A 123 2.34 2.40 6.34
N LEU A 124 1.13 2.07 6.85
CA LEU A 124 0.94 1.76 8.27
C LEU A 124 1.65 0.47 8.67
N GLN A 125 1.54 -0.60 7.87
CA GLN A 125 2.28 -1.83 8.16
C GLN A 125 3.79 -1.61 8.07
N LEU A 126 4.25 -0.80 7.11
CA LEU A 126 5.67 -0.46 7.01
C LEU A 126 6.18 0.27 8.26
N ALA A 127 5.42 1.25 8.77
CA ALA A 127 5.75 1.96 10.00
C ALA A 127 5.83 1.01 11.21
N LYS A 128 4.87 0.09 11.34
CA LYS A 128 4.86 -0.94 12.40
C LYS A 128 6.07 -1.88 12.29
N ASP A 129 6.42 -2.33 11.09
CA ASP A 129 7.57 -3.22 10.86
C ASP A 129 8.90 -2.52 11.20
N ILE A 130 9.04 -1.22 10.88
CA ILE A 130 10.21 -0.41 11.24
C ILE A 130 10.35 -0.31 12.75
N ASN A 131 9.28 0.03 13.48
CA ASN A 131 9.30 0.14 14.94
C ASN A 131 9.57 -1.20 15.63
N ALA A 132 9.10 -2.29 15.06
CA ALA A 132 9.35 -3.64 15.58
C ALA A 132 10.70 -4.22 15.17
N GLY A 133 11.49 -3.53 14.33
CA GLY A 133 12.77 -4.02 13.81
C GLY A 133 12.66 -5.27 12.93
N ILE A 134 11.50 -5.48 12.31
CA ILE A 134 11.26 -6.62 11.43
C ILE A 134 12.22 -6.57 10.23
N ASP A 135 12.85 -7.70 9.89
CA ASP A 135 13.82 -7.81 8.78
C ASP A 135 14.99 -6.80 8.90
N ASN A 136 15.39 -6.42 10.13
CA ASN A 136 16.37 -5.37 10.45
C ASN A 136 15.99 -3.97 9.93
N ALA A 137 14.72 -3.72 9.72
CA ALA A 137 14.18 -2.43 9.28
C ALA A 137 14.19 -1.40 10.42
N VAL A 138 15.36 -1.01 10.89
CA VAL A 138 15.52 0.02 11.94
C VAL A 138 15.98 1.31 11.28
N CYS A 139 15.10 2.32 11.23
CA CYS A 139 15.42 3.66 10.76
C CYS A 139 14.64 4.71 11.56
N ASP A 140 15.15 5.92 11.62
CA ASP A 140 14.40 7.08 12.08
C ASP A 140 13.39 7.48 10.99
N MET A 141 12.13 7.77 11.34
CA MET A 141 11.12 8.05 10.34
C MET A 141 10.24 9.24 10.66
N ASN A 142 9.94 10.03 9.64
CA ASN A 142 8.87 11.00 9.60
C ASN A 142 7.76 10.50 8.68
N ILE A 143 6.54 10.51 9.16
CA ILE A 143 5.36 10.05 8.43
C ILE A 143 4.65 11.26 7.83
N VAL A 144 4.42 11.27 6.51
CA VAL A 144 3.75 12.39 5.82
C VAL A 144 2.57 11.84 5.01
N MET A 145 1.35 12.15 5.44
CA MET A 145 0.13 11.62 4.83
C MET A 145 -0.66 12.70 4.11
N GLY A 146 -1.01 12.44 2.85
CA GLY A 146 -1.80 13.32 1.99
C GLY A 146 -3.24 12.83 1.84
N TYR A 147 -4.18 13.71 2.10
CA TYR A 147 -5.61 13.47 1.95
C TYR A 147 -6.25 14.56 1.10
N ARG A 148 -7.50 14.35 0.69
CA ARG A 148 -8.25 15.37 -0.05
C ARG A 148 -8.87 16.40 0.88
N ASP A 149 -9.40 15.93 2.02
CA ASP A 149 -10.25 16.68 2.96
C ASP A 149 -10.00 16.21 4.40
N GLU A 150 -10.88 16.61 5.32
CA GLU A 150 -10.82 16.27 6.75
C GLU A 150 -10.91 14.76 7.06
N ASN A 151 -11.28 13.91 6.11
CA ASN A 151 -11.31 12.46 6.33
C ASN A 151 -9.90 11.87 6.33
N THR A 152 -9.18 12.09 7.41
CA THR A 152 -7.79 11.64 7.62
C THR A 152 -7.75 10.24 8.26
N PHE A 153 -8.36 9.26 7.59
CA PHE A 153 -8.44 7.89 8.09
C PHE A 153 -7.04 7.32 8.42
N LEU A 154 -6.94 6.50 9.47
CA LEU A 154 -5.73 5.90 10.03
C LEU A 154 -4.72 6.90 10.65
N LEU A 155 -4.97 8.20 10.64
CA LEU A 155 -3.99 9.19 11.13
C LEU A 155 -3.59 8.96 12.58
N ASP A 156 -4.52 8.61 13.45
CA ASP A 156 -4.20 8.41 14.87
C ASP A 156 -3.33 7.17 15.08
N GLU A 157 -3.54 6.11 14.28
CA GLU A 157 -2.64 4.96 14.31
C GLU A 157 -1.21 5.29 13.81
N PHE A 158 -1.07 6.21 12.86
CA PHE A 158 0.25 6.69 12.44
C PHE A 158 0.94 7.52 13.52
N LYS A 159 0.21 8.38 14.24
CA LYS A 159 0.76 9.16 15.36
C LYS A 159 1.32 8.28 16.49
N GLU A 160 0.76 7.07 16.65
CA GLU A 160 1.30 6.08 17.59
C GLU A 160 2.65 5.50 17.12
N GLN A 161 2.96 5.58 15.84
CA GLN A 161 4.18 5.00 15.29
C GLN A 161 5.35 5.99 15.29
N ALA A 162 5.13 7.24 14.85
CA ALA A 162 6.16 8.27 14.78
C ALA A 162 5.56 9.68 14.60
N ALA A 163 6.45 10.69 14.52
CA ALA A 163 6.06 12.05 14.16
C ALA A 163 5.32 12.04 12.81
N SER A 164 4.05 12.46 12.84
CA SER A 164 3.14 12.37 11.71
C SER A 164 2.64 13.74 11.28
N PHE A 165 2.83 14.06 10.01
CA PHE A 165 2.49 15.32 9.36
C PHE A 165 1.41 15.06 8.31
N VAL A 166 0.51 16.01 8.14
CA VAL A 166 -0.65 15.87 7.26
C VAL A 166 -0.68 17.02 6.26
N ALA A 167 -0.98 16.69 5.01
CA ALA A 167 -1.41 17.63 3.99
C ALA A 167 -2.84 17.33 3.55
N THR A 168 -3.68 18.35 3.41
CA THR A 168 -5.00 18.22 2.79
C THR A 168 -5.12 19.20 1.62
N GLU A 169 -5.74 18.76 0.53
CA GLU A 169 -5.88 19.60 -0.67
C GLU A 169 -6.70 20.88 -0.37
N ASP A 170 -7.72 20.76 0.46
CA ASP A 170 -8.59 21.87 0.86
C ASP A 170 -8.06 22.70 2.04
N GLY A 171 -7.06 22.20 2.79
CA GLY A 171 -6.48 22.84 3.96
C GLY A 171 -7.30 22.64 5.23
N SER A 172 -8.20 21.66 5.28
CA SER A 172 -9.04 21.38 6.46
C SER A 172 -8.24 20.82 7.64
N VAL A 173 -7.16 20.09 7.37
CA VAL A 173 -6.27 19.52 8.41
C VAL A 173 -4.81 19.64 7.96
N GLY A 174 -3.94 20.12 8.85
CA GLY A 174 -2.49 20.19 8.61
C GLY A 174 -2.11 21.26 7.56
N THR A 175 -1.11 20.96 6.74
CA THR A 175 -0.68 21.84 5.65
C THR A 175 -1.68 21.83 4.50
N LYS A 176 -2.06 22.99 4.01
CA LYS A 176 -2.86 23.11 2.78
C LYS A 176 -1.99 22.81 1.56
N GLY A 177 -2.35 21.80 0.79
CA GLY A 177 -1.62 21.44 -0.43
C GLY A 177 -1.33 19.94 -0.50
N ASN A 178 -0.12 19.58 -0.89
CA ASN A 178 0.33 18.20 -1.09
C ASN A 178 1.42 17.80 -0.06
N VAL A 179 1.86 16.56 -0.12
CA VAL A 179 2.85 16.02 0.83
C VAL A 179 4.21 16.71 0.78
N ILE A 180 4.62 17.26 -0.39
CA ILE A 180 5.86 18.02 -0.52
C ILE A 180 5.72 19.38 0.17
N ASP A 181 4.53 19.99 0.10
CA ASP A 181 4.25 21.23 0.82
C ASP A 181 4.37 21.00 2.33
N ALA A 182 3.82 19.88 2.85
CA ALA A 182 3.96 19.52 4.26
C ALA A 182 5.43 19.27 4.67
N ILE A 183 6.23 18.64 3.82
CA ILE A 183 7.67 18.47 4.07
C ILE A 183 8.37 19.81 4.20
N LYS A 184 8.11 20.75 3.27
CA LYS A 184 8.74 22.06 3.25
C LYS A 184 8.29 22.95 4.41
N ASP A 185 6.98 23.01 4.68
CA ASP A 185 6.41 23.85 5.75
C ASP A 185 6.91 23.45 7.14
N ASN A 186 7.18 22.16 7.34
CA ASN A 186 7.69 21.64 8.61
C ASN A 186 9.22 21.45 8.61
N ALA A 187 9.93 21.91 7.58
CA ALA A 187 11.39 21.82 7.43
C ALA A 187 11.92 20.41 7.72
N LEU A 188 11.24 19.39 7.18
CA LEU A 188 11.61 17.99 7.40
C LEU A 188 12.75 17.57 6.50
N GLU A 189 13.62 16.68 7.02
CA GLU A 189 14.75 16.11 6.31
C GLU A 189 14.74 14.59 6.38
N ALA A 190 15.20 13.93 5.30
CA ALA A 190 15.40 12.49 5.26
C ALA A 190 16.47 12.12 4.20
N ASP A 191 16.95 10.87 4.27
CA ASP A 191 17.90 10.30 3.32
C ASP A 191 17.20 9.43 2.27
N VAL A 192 15.99 8.92 2.60
CA VAL A 192 15.24 7.99 1.76
C VAL A 192 13.74 8.23 1.83
N ILE A 193 13.05 8.06 0.71
CA ILE A 193 11.59 8.11 0.60
C ILE A 193 11.04 6.71 0.33
N TYR A 194 10.05 6.30 1.13
CA TYR A 194 9.16 5.17 0.88
C TYR A 194 7.76 5.72 0.64
N ALA A 195 7.20 5.50 -0.54
CA ALA A 195 5.93 6.14 -0.90
C ALA A 195 4.92 5.19 -1.56
N CYS A 196 3.63 5.42 -1.28
CA CYS A 196 2.51 4.80 -1.97
C CYS A 196 1.40 5.83 -2.19
N GLY A 197 0.86 5.89 -3.41
CA GLY A 197 -0.22 6.84 -3.73
C GLY A 197 -0.40 7.08 -5.21
N PRO A 198 -1.15 8.13 -5.59
CA PRO A 198 -1.46 8.40 -7.00
C PRO A 198 -0.22 8.76 -7.81
N MET A 199 -0.20 8.36 -9.09
CA MET A 199 0.93 8.57 -9.99
C MET A 199 1.47 10.01 -10.05
N PRO A 200 0.64 11.08 -10.03
CA PRO A 200 1.15 12.46 -9.97
C PRO A 200 2.00 12.72 -8.73
N MET A 201 1.57 12.23 -7.55
CA MET A 201 2.33 12.33 -6.30
C MET A 201 3.67 11.58 -6.41
N LEU A 202 3.66 10.33 -6.88
CA LEU A 202 4.88 9.53 -7.02
C LEU A 202 5.89 10.16 -7.98
N ARG A 203 5.42 10.77 -9.08
CA ARG A 203 6.29 11.52 -10.01
C ARG A 203 6.89 12.77 -9.36
N ALA A 204 6.11 13.50 -8.59
CA ALA A 204 6.60 14.68 -7.86
C ALA A 204 7.64 14.29 -6.80
N LEU A 205 7.41 13.19 -6.06
CA LEU A 205 8.35 12.67 -5.07
C LEU A 205 9.65 12.16 -5.71
N LYS A 206 9.58 11.52 -6.88
CA LYS A 206 10.77 11.15 -7.65
C LYS A 206 11.61 12.38 -8.03
N ALA A 207 10.97 13.45 -8.51
CA ALA A 207 11.67 14.68 -8.85
C ALA A 207 12.28 15.33 -7.60
N TYR A 208 11.51 15.42 -6.52
CA TYR A 208 11.96 15.94 -5.23
C TYR A 208 13.18 15.16 -4.69
N ALA A 209 13.15 13.84 -4.74
CA ALA A 209 14.25 12.99 -4.31
C ALA A 209 15.52 13.22 -5.16
N ALA A 210 15.36 13.40 -6.47
CA ALA A 210 16.50 13.67 -7.36
C ALA A 210 17.13 15.06 -7.09
N GLU A 211 16.33 16.08 -6.76
CA GLU A 211 16.80 17.41 -6.38
C GLU A 211 17.57 17.44 -5.05
N HIS A 212 17.26 16.50 -4.14
CA HIS A 212 17.81 16.45 -2.78
C HIS A 212 18.78 15.28 -2.57
N ASP A 213 19.20 14.59 -3.64
CA ASP A 213 20.10 13.41 -3.60
C ASP A 213 19.62 12.29 -2.65
N MET A 214 18.31 12.04 -2.65
CA MET A 214 17.67 11.03 -1.82
C MET A 214 17.41 9.74 -2.60
N ASP A 215 17.43 8.61 -1.91
CA ASP A 215 16.86 7.38 -2.46
C ASP A 215 15.32 7.44 -2.42
N CYS A 216 14.66 6.85 -3.42
CA CYS A 216 13.20 6.89 -3.50
C CYS A 216 12.63 5.56 -3.97
N PHE A 217 11.83 4.92 -3.11
CA PHE A 217 11.14 3.67 -3.39
C PHE A 217 9.63 3.92 -3.42
N VAL A 218 9.01 3.56 -4.55
CA VAL A 218 7.59 3.82 -4.79
C VAL A 218 6.80 2.53 -4.99
N SER A 219 5.67 2.42 -4.34
CA SER A 219 4.70 1.34 -4.58
C SER A 219 3.72 1.81 -5.65
N MET A 220 3.71 1.11 -6.77
CA MET A 220 2.89 1.42 -7.94
C MET A 220 1.62 0.59 -7.97
N GLU A 221 0.54 1.20 -8.43
CA GLU A 221 -0.75 0.55 -8.64
C GLU A 221 -1.07 0.45 -10.13
N GLU A 222 -1.59 -0.70 -10.55
CA GLU A 222 -2.13 -0.93 -11.88
C GLU A 222 -3.30 -1.92 -11.85
N ARG A 223 -4.10 -1.89 -12.93
CA ARG A 223 -5.14 -2.89 -13.13
C ARG A 223 -4.51 -4.26 -13.30
N MET A 224 -4.99 -5.22 -12.55
CA MET A 224 -4.45 -6.58 -12.55
C MET A 224 -5.53 -7.59 -12.95
N ALA A 225 -5.09 -8.65 -13.64
CA ALA A 225 -5.93 -9.82 -13.89
C ALA A 225 -5.43 -11.02 -13.09
N CYS A 226 -4.26 -11.58 -13.41
CA CYS A 226 -3.79 -12.81 -12.75
C CYS A 226 -3.11 -12.58 -11.38
N GLY A 227 -2.51 -11.42 -11.13
CA GLY A 227 -1.76 -11.13 -9.90
C GLY A 227 -0.43 -11.89 -9.72
N ILE A 228 -0.09 -12.82 -10.63
CA ILE A 228 1.06 -13.73 -10.50
C ILE A 228 2.12 -13.57 -11.59
N GLY A 229 1.97 -12.58 -12.47
CA GLY A 229 2.94 -12.28 -13.53
C GLY A 229 2.76 -13.06 -14.84
N ALA A 230 1.64 -13.76 -15.05
CA ALA A 230 1.41 -14.58 -16.24
C ALA A 230 0.76 -13.81 -17.41
N CYS A 231 -0.19 -12.90 -17.13
CA CYS A 231 -1.06 -12.31 -18.16
C CYS A 231 -0.56 -10.99 -18.78
N LEU A 232 0.49 -10.38 -18.23
CA LEU A 232 1.08 -9.10 -18.67
C LEU A 232 0.13 -7.88 -18.61
N ALA A 233 -1.01 -7.98 -17.89
CA ALA A 233 -1.98 -6.89 -17.80
C ALA A 233 -1.47 -5.68 -16.98
N CYS A 234 -0.58 -5.92 -15.99
CA CYS A 234 -0.09 -4.90 -15.05
C CYS A 234 1.35 -4.45 -15.36
N VAL A 235 1.73 -4.34 -16.63
CA VAL A 235 3.09 -3.92 -17.00
C VAL A 235 3.27 -2.42 -16.87
N CYS A 236 4.43 -2.00 -16.33
CA CYS A 236 4.89 -0.62 -16.34
C CYS A 236 6.17 -0.50 -17.19
N LYS A 237 6.42 0.68 -17.76
CA LYS A 237 7.64 0.97 -18.49
C LYS A 237 8.82 1.13 -17.54
N THR A 238 9.97 0.60 -17.92
CA THR A 238 11.23 0.70 -17.18
C THR A 238 12.38 1.15 -18.07
N LYS A 239 13.49 1.58 -17.47
CA LYS A 239 14.72 1.89 -18.23
C LYS A 239 15.36 0.63 -18.79
N ASP A 240 15.39 -0.44 -18.02
CA ASP A 240 16.04 -1.70 -18.36
C ASP A 240 15.09 -2.63 -19.09
N LYS A 241 15.64 -3.44 -19.98
CA LYS A 241 14.92 -4.52 -20.64
C LYS A 241 14.63 -5.66 -19.67
N ASP A 242 13.41 -6.15 -19.69
CA ASP A 242 13.06 -7.38 -19.00
C ASP A 242 13.73 -8.59 -19.70
N ALA A 243 14.43 -9.41 -18.93
CA ALA A 243 15.15 -10.58 -19.42
C ALA A 243 14.24 -11.65 -20.06
N HIS A 244 12.92 -11.63 -19.76
CA HIS A 244 11.96 -12.59 -20.29
C HIS A 244 11.33 -12.15 -21.60
N SER A 245 10.87 -10.90 -21.68
CA SER A 245 10.16 -10.35 -22.83
C SER A 245 11.05 -9.56 -23.80
N ASN A 246 12.29 -9.26 -23.39
CA ASN A 246 13.25 -8.41 -24.10
C ASN A 246 12.73 -7.01 -24.44
N VAL A 247 11.74 -6.51 -23.67
CA VAL A 247 11.20 -5.17 -23.77
C VAL A 247 11.38 -4.39 -22.47
N ASN A 248 11.33 -3.06 -22.53
CA ASN A 248 11.51 -2.19 -21.37
C ASN A 248 10.22 -2.12 -20.54
N ASN A 249 9.91 -3.22 -19.85
CA ASN A 249 8.76 -3.32 -18.96
C ASN A 249 9.04 -4.21 -17.73
N LYS A 250 8.24 -4.01 -16.69
CA LYS A 250 8.15 -4.90 -15.51
C LYS A 250 6.70 -5.09 -15.14
N ARG A 251 6.38 -6.25 -14.59
CA ARG A 251 5.03 -6.59 -14.11
C ARG A 251 4.90 -6.18 -12.66
N ILE A 252 3.99 -5.25 -12.38
CA ILE A 252 3.78 -4.73 -11.02
C ILE A 252 3.44 -5.86 -10.05
N CYS A 253 2.67 -6.86 -10.46
CA CYS A 253 2.30 -7.98 -9.59
C CYS A 253 3.42 -8.99 -9.30
N LYS A 254 4.55 -8.93 -10.03
CA LYS A 254 5.64 -9.90 -9.88
C LYS A 254 6.97 -9.26 -9.51
N GLU A 255 7.40 -8.27 -10.26
CA GLU A 255 8.64 -7.52 -10.02
C GLU A 255 8.43 -6.35 -9.04
N GLY A 256 7.21 -5.79 -8.95
CA GLY A 256 6.75 -4.79 -7.98
C GLY A 256 5.89 -5.41 -6.87
N PRO A 257 5.02 -4.63 -6.25
CA PRO A 257 4.63 -3.25 -6.58
C PRO A 257 5.68 -2.18 -6.23
N VAL A 258 6.62 -2.49 -5.34
CA VAL A 258 7.66 -1.56 -4.92
C VAL A 258 8.83 -1.56 -5.91
N PHE A 259 9.20 -0.36 -6.38
CA PHE A 259 10.30 -0.15 -7.30
C PHE A 259 11.20 0.99 -6.81
N ASP A 260 12.50 0.91 -7.12
CA ASP A 260 13.38 2.07 -7.09
C ASP A 260 12.91 3.05 -8.19
N ALA A 261 12.74 4.31 -7.81
CA ALA A 261 12.26 5.36 -8.71
C ALA A 261 13.34 5.96 -9.62
N LYS A 262 14.63 5.56 -9.43
CA LYS A 262 15.78 6.02 -10.24
C LYS A 262 15.73 5.63 -11.72
#